data_4f9547b940b93aad9272ec77c1c6593d
#
_entry.id   4f9547b940b93aad9272ec77c1c6593d
#
_cell.length_a   1.000
_cell.length_b   1.000
_cell.length_c   1.000
_cell.angle_alpha   90.00
_cell.angle_beta   90.00
_cell.angle_gamma   90.00
#
_symmetry.space_group_name_H-M   'P 1'
#
loop_
_entity.id
_entity.type
_entity.pdbx_description
1 polymer ?
#
loop_
_entity_poly.entity_id
_entity_poly.type
_entity_poly.pdbx_seq_one_letter_code
_entity_poly.pdbx_strand_id
1 'polypeptide(L)'
;MTPGSIFTDWNDSHTKLWSRRAIRLEHSLHRQQAFAMDDLAALIETYPREHYSLVKTGALGSSRIWREGEIGKLSGRQVIEAIGRGGLWLNLRNVTAVDRRYRDMVDQMFGEIAGRVPGFDKSTHQAGILISSPDARVDYHADLPGQGLVQIAGRKRVYIYPNTKPFIRPEHLENIALFDAEADIPYEPWYDWHAQVIDLEPGQMLSWPLNAPYRVENLGTVNIAMTVSYVNDAIRRARILHRANGMLRHRFGYAPRSRSMHGPVFFAKQVMQKLLRDGQWVKQERAARRPIDFRLDETELGKIVDLPKVELVAA
;
A
#
# COMPACT_ATOMS: atom_id res chain seq x y z
N MET A 1 11.79 -11.85 -26.55
CA MET A 1 10.93 -12.02 -25.38
C MET A 1 10.75 -13.52 -25.15
N THR A 2 10.91 -14.00 -23.94
CA THR A 2 10.68 -15.41 -23.61
C THR A 2 9.18 -15.68 -23.68
N PRO A 3 8.69 -16.75 -24.33
CA PRO A 3 7.30 -17.12 -24.31
C PRO A 3 6.83 -17.28 -22.86
N GLY A 4 5.72 -16.61 -22.49
CA GLY A 4 5.17 -16.64 -21.14
C GLY A 4 5.70 -15.55 -20.19
N SER A 5 6.52 -14.59 -20.67
CA SER A 5 6.96 -13.45 -19.85
C SER A 5 5.77 -12.56 -19.47
N ILE A 6 5.76 -12.12 -18.20
CA ILE A 6 4.77 -11.16 -17.69
C ILE A 6 5.02 -9.78 -18.29
N PHE A 7 6.27 -9.30 -18.27
CA PHE A 7 6.62 -8.00 -18.83
C PHE A 7 6.88 -8.08 -20.34
N THR A 8 6.23 -7.21 -21.11
CA THR A 8 6.23 -7.28 -22.57
C THR A 8 7.09 -6.21 -23.24
N ASP A 9 7.55 -5.17 -22.52
CA ASP A 9 8.31 -4.04 -23.05
C ASP A 9 9.61 -3.75 -22.29
N TRP A 10 10.05 -4.64 -21.40
CA TRP A 10 11.24 -4.41 -20.57
C TRP A 10 12.49 -4.17 -21.42
N ASN A 11 13.21 -3.10 -21.11
CA ASN A 11 14.46 -2.71 -21.78
C ASN A 11 15.53 -2.22 -20.77
N ASP A 12 16.72 -1.90 -21.27
CA ASP A 12 17.87 -1.48 -20.45
C ASP A 12 17.60 -0.20 -19.65
N SER A 13 16.76 0.70 -20.15
CA SER A 13 16.40 1.92 -19.42
C SER A 13 15.59 1.58 -18.17
N HIS A 14 14.66 0.64 -18.24
CA HIS A 14 13.89 0.16 -17.09
C HIS A 14 14.81 -0.45 -16.03
N THR A 15 15.79 -1.25 -16.45
CA THR A 15 16.80 -1.81 -15.55
C THR A 15 17.62 -0.73 -14.82
N LYS A 16 18.10 0.27 -15.56
CA LYS A 16 18.93 1.36 -15.01
C LYS A 16 18.16 2.31 -14.09
N LEU A 17 16.86 2.51 -14.34
CA LEU A 17 16.02 3.45 -13.62
C LEU A 17 15.24 2.79 -12.46
N TRP A 18 15.24 1.46 -12.36
CA TRP A 18 14.56 0.74 -11.30
C TRP A 18 14.91 1.29 -9.91
N SER A 19 13.90 1.57 -9.09
CA SER A 19 14.00 2.19 -7.75
C SER A 19 14.63 3.60 -7.71
N ARG A 20 15.01 4.19 -8.85
CA ARG A 20 15.63 5.53 -8.94
C ARG A 20 14.66 6.57 -9.49
N ARG A 21 13.78 6.16 -10.40
CA ARG A 21 12.75 6.98 -11.02
C ARG A 21 11.45 6.21 -11.08
N ALA A 22 10.33 6.91 -11.24
CA ALA A 22 9.09 6.24 -11.60
C ALA A 22 9.24 5.70 -13.05
N ILE A 23 8.93 4.42 -13.20
CA ILE A 23 8.97 3.71 -14.49
C ILE A 23 7.63 3.03 -14.73
N ARG A 24 7.18 3.07 -15.98
CA ARG A 24 5.99 2.35 -16.44
C ARG A 24 6.43 1.18 -17.30
N LEU A 25 5.83 0.01 -17.06
CA LEU A 25 6.08 -1.24 -17.77
C LEU A 25 4.76 -1.79 -18.28
N GLU A 26 4.79 -2.42 -19.46
CA GLU A 26 3.66 -3.18 -19.98
C GLU A 26 3.68 -4.61 -19.46
N HIS A 27 2.50 -5.17 -19.11
CA HIS A 27 2.37 -6.53 -18.59
C HIS A 27 1.15 -7.27 -19.15
N SER A 28 1.18 -8.60 -19.06
CA SER A 28 0.10 -9.49 -19.54
C SER A 28 -0.89 -9.93 -18.44
N LEU A 29 -0.67 -9.59 -17.17
CA LEU A 29 -1.46 -10.08 -16.03
C LEU A 29 -2.93 -9.70 -16.08
N HIS A 30 -3.30 -8.56 -16.67
CA HIS A 30 -4.69 -8.12 -16.82
C HIS A 30 -5.57 -9.09 -17.62
N ARG A 31 -4.98 -10.04 -18.34
CA ARG A 31 -5.68 -11.06 -19.13
C ARG A 31 -5.90 -12.38 -18.38
N GLN A 32 -5.38 -12.49 -17.16
CA GLN A 32 -5.49 -13.70 -16.36
C GLN A 32 -6.91 -13.87 -15.81
N GLN A 33 -7.45 -15.10 -15.92
CA GLN A 33 -8.78 -15.46 -15.45
C GLN A 33 -8.99 -15.14 -13.97
N ALA A 34 -7.95 -15.23 -13.14
CA ALA A 34 -8.01 -14.90 -11.71
C ALA A 34 -8.46 -13.45 -11.41
N PHE A 35 -8.39 -12.55 -12.39
CA PHE A 35 -8.88 -11.17 -12.28
C PHE A 35 -10.25 -10.96 -12.94
N ALA A 36 -10.91 -12.00 -13.46
CA ALA A 36 -12.28 -11.90 -13.91
C ALA A 36 -13.22 -11.62 -12.73
N MET A 37 -14.32 -10.91 -13.00
CA MET A 37 -15.25 -10.46 -11.94
C MET A 37 -15.80 -11.61 -11.11
N ASP A 38 -16.05 -12.77 -11.71
CA ASP A 38 -16.56 -13.95 -11.01
C ASP A 38 -15.51 -14.57 -10.08
N ASP A 39 -14.27 -14.67 -10.55
CA ASP A 39 -13.15 -15.17 -9.73
C ASP A 39 -12.85 -14.23 -8.56
N LEU A 40 -12.91 -12.91 -8.77
CA LEU A 40 -12.75 -11.92 -7.70
C LEU A 40 -13.92 -11.97 -6.72
N ALA A 41 -15.16 -12.15 -7.19
CA ALA A 41 -16.32 -12.32 -6.30
C ALA A 41 -16.17 -13.56 -5.41
N ALA A 42 -15.81 -14.70 -5.99
CA ALA A 42 -15.56 -15.94 -5.26
C ALA A 42 -14.40 -15.79 -4.25
N LEU A 43 -13.35 -15.06 -4.63
CA LEU A 43 -12.22 -14.75 -3.73
C LEU A 43 -12.67 -13.92 -2.53
N ILE A 44 -13.49 -12.87 -2.73
CA ILE A 44 -14.01 -12.01 -1.64
C ILE A 44 -14.81 -12.83 -0.63
N GLU A 45 -15.67 -13.77 -1.09
CA GLU A 45 -16.54 -14.58 -0.23
C GLU A 45 -15.77 -15.48 0.74
N THR A 46 -14.58 -15.91 0.35
CA THR A 46 -13.74 -16.80 1.15
C THR A 46 -12.55 -16.10 1.81
N TYR A 47 -12.45 -14.77 1.63
CA TYR A 47 -11.27 -14.03 2.10
C TYR A 47 -11.25 -13.88 3.61
N PRO A 48 -10.14 -14.24 4.30
CA PRO A 48 -10.05 -14.09 5.76
C PRO A 48 -10.22 -12.64 6.20
N ARG A 49 -11.03 -12.44 7.26
CA ARG A 49 -11.35 -11.08 7.76
C ARG A 49 -10.11 -10.25 8.10
N GLU A 50 -9.11 -10.87 8.70
CA GLU A 50 -7.86 -10.23 9.09
C GLU A 50 -6.99 -9.80 7.90
N HIS A 51 -7.30 -10.28 6.71
CA HIS A 51 -6.54 -10.01 5.50
C HIS A 51 -7.23 -9.04 4.53
N TYR A 52 -8.41 -8.50 4.85
CA TYR A 52 -8.96 -7.43 4.05
C TYR A 52 -9.15 -6.13 4.84
N SER A 53 -9.14 -5.02 4.12
CA SER A 53 -9.58 -3.71 4.59
C SER A 53 -10.63 -3.16 3.63
N LEU A 54 -11.82 -2.88 4.14
CA LEU A 54 -12.83 -2.10 3.42
C LEU A 54 -12.75 -0.67 3.93
N VAL A 55 -12.50 0.27 3.03
CA VAL A 55 -12.26 1.66 3.39
C VAL A 55 -13.25 2.57 2.68
N LYS A 56 -13.77 3.54 3.43
CA LYS A 56 -14.50 4.69 2.88
C LYS A 56 -13.67 5.95 3.08
N THR A 57 -13.44 6.67 2.00
CA THR A 57 -12.75 7.97 2.07
C THR A 57 -13.65 8.98 2.78
N GLY A 58 -13.11 9.72 3.74
CA GLY A 58 -13.79 10.83 4.38
C GLY A 58 -13.99 12.01 3.42
N ALA A 59 -14.86 12.96 3.80
CA ALA A 59 -15.00 14.21 3.07
C ALA A 59 -13.68 15.00 3.13
N LEU A 60 -13.36 15.73 2.05
CA LEU A 60 -12.23 16.67 2.01
C LEU A 60 -12.27 17.61 3.22
N GLY A 61 -11.19 17.68 4.00
CA GLY A 61 -11.09 18.50 5.20
C GLY A 61 -11.63 17.86 6.48
N SER A 62 -12.08 16.60 6.44
CA SER A 62 -12.41 15.85 7.66
C SER A 62 -11.14 15.54 8.46
N SER A 63 -11.24 15.52 9.79
CA SER A 63 -10.15 15.12 10.69
C SER A 63 -9.75 13.66 10.55
N ARG A 64 -10.54 12.87 9.83
CA ARG A 64 -10.34 11.46 9.59
C ARG A 64 -10.49 11.16 8.11
N ILE A 65 -9.36 10.95 7.46
CA ILE A 65 -9.26 10.75 6.02
C ILE A 65 -9.86 9.39 5.60
N TRP A 66 -9.64 8.34 6.41
CA TRP A 66 -10.08 6.98 6.12
C TRP A 66 -10.93 6.40 7.25
N ARG A 67 -12.07 5.81 6.88
CA ARG A 67 -12.90 5.00 7.76
C ARG A 67 -12.76 3.54 7.35
N GLU A 68 -12.60 2.63 8.30
CA GLU A 68 -12.48 1.19 8.05
C GLU A 68 -13.76 0.47 8.43
N GLY A 69 -14.16 -0.50 7.59
CA GLY A 69 -15.45 -1.17 7.72
C GLY A 69 -15.41 -2.67 7.45
N GLU A 70 -16.59 -3.27 7.48
CA GLU A 70 -16.82 -4.68 7.21
C GLU A 70 -17.75 -4.87 6.01
N ILE A 71 -17.52 -5.95 5.24
CA ILE A 71 -18.38 -6.30 4.10
C ILE A 71 -19.72 -6.90 4.53
N GLY A 72 -19.89 -7.32 5.81
CA GLY A 72 -21.12 -7.92 6.29
C GLY A 72 -21.38 -9.30 5.68
N LYS A 73 -22.66 -9.57 5.39
CA LYS A 73 -23.12 -10.84 4.78
C LYS A 73 -23.32 -10.76 3.27
N LEU A 74 -22.82 -9.70 2.63
CA LEU A 74 -22.96 -9.54 1.20
C LEU A 74 -22.14 -10.60 0.44
N SER A 75 -22.70 -11.10 -0.67
CA SER A 75 -21.93 -11.92 -1.60
C SER A 75 -20.82 -11.10 -2.26
N GLY A 76 -19.77 -11.73 -2.76
CA GLY A 76 -18.66 -11.04 -3.41
C GLY A 76 -19.11 -10.16 -4.58
N ARG A 77 -20.12 -10.60 -5.37
CA ARG A 77 -20.71 -9.77 -6.43
C ARG A 77 -21.40 -8.53 -5.88
N GLN A 78 -22.17 -8.66 -4.80
CA GLN A 78 -22.82 -7.52 -4.13
C GLN A 78 -21.81 -6.54 -3.55
N VAL A 79 -20.68 -7.04 -3.00
CA VAL A 79 -19.58 -6.19 -2.51
C VAL A 79 -18.97 -5.37 -3.66
N ILE A 80 -18.67 -6.01 -4.80
CA ILE A 80 -18.14 -5.31 -5.98
C ILE A 80 -19.14 -4.28 -6.51
N GLU A 81 -20.43 -4.63 -6.55
CA GLU A 81 -21.50 -3.70 -6.94
C GLU A 81 -21.60 -2.52 -5.96
N ALA A 82 -21.54 -2.76 -4.65
CA ALA A 82 -21.55 -1.70 -3.63
C ALA A 82 -20.36 -0.74 -3.80
N ILE A 83 -19.17 -1.28 -4.09
CA ILE A 83 -17.99 -0.47 -4.42
C ILE A 83 -18.24 0.37 -5.67
N GLY A 84 -18.86 -0.21 -6.70
CA GLY A 84 -19.16 0.49 -7.95
C GLY A 84 -20.08 1.71 -7.79
N ARG A 85 -20.85 1.78 -6.70
CA ARG A 85 -21.78 2.89 -6.39
C ARG A 85 -21.12 4.11 -5.72
N GLY A 86 -19.87 4.01 -5.30
CA GLY A 86 -19.00 5.15 -4.99
C GLY A 86 -18.45 5.23 -3.58
N GLY A 87 -17.32 5.93 -3.46
CA GLY A 87 -16.68 6.31 -2.21
C GLY A 87 -16.01 5.18 -1.43
N LEU A 88 -15.90 3.98 -1.99
CA LEU A 88 -15.39 2.79 -1.31
C LEU A 88 -14.18 2.18 -2.02
N TRP A 89 -13.32 1.54 -1.27
CA TRP A 89 -12.32 0.63 -1.79
C TRP A 89 -12.19 -0.60 -0.90
N LEU A 90 -11.92 -1.74 -1.51
CA LEU A 90 -11.60 -3.00 -0.83
C LEU A 90 -10.17 -3.39 -1.16
N ASN A 91 -9.34 -3.57 -0.14
CA ASN A 91 -7.98 -4.07 -0.27
C ASN A 91 -7.92 -5.50 0.28
N LEU A 92 -7.79 -6.49 -0.59
CA LEU A 92 -7.52 -7.88 -0.25
C LEU A 92 -6.01 -8.04 -0.04
N ARG A 93 -5.55 -7.79 1.18
CA ARG A 93 -4.14 -7.80 1.55
C ARG A 93 -3.57 -9.21 1.59
N ASN A 94 -2.27 -9.33 1.29
CA ASN A 94 -1.54 -10.58 1.42
C ASN A 94 -2.12 -11.73 0.58
N VAL A 95 -2.61 -11.40 -0.63
CA VAL A 95 -3.29 -12.37 -1.50
C VAL A 95 -2.42 -13.56 -1.87
N THR A 96 -1.11 -13.41 -1.89
CA THR A 96 -0.13 -14.47 -2.13
C THR A 96 -0.10 -15.56 -1.05
N ALA A 97 -0.52 -15.24 0.17
CA ALA A 97 -0.66 -16.24 1.23
C ALA A 97 -2.03 -16.94 1.20
N VAL A 98 -3.05 -16.26 0.67
CA VAL A 98 -4.44 -16.75 0.66
C VAL A 98 -4.72 -17.64 -0.57
N ASP A 99 -4.23 -17.24 -1.76
CA ASP A 99 -4.54 -17.95 -3.00
C ASP A 99 -3.24 -18.20 -3.81
N ARG A 100 -3.02 -19.47 -4.14
CA ARG A 100 -1.83 -19.93 -4.87
C ARG A 100 -1.73 -19.34 -6.27
N ARG A 101 -2.83 -19.09 -6.96
CA ARG A 101 -2.82 -18.51 -8.32
C ARG A 101 -2.10 -17.17 -8.34
N TYR A 102 -2.39 -16.32 -7.36
CA TYR A 102 -1.72 -15.01 -7.22
C TYR A 102 -0.28 -15.15 -6.75
N ARG A 103 0.00 -16.12 -5.88
CA ARG A 103 1.38 -16.41 -5.46
C ARG A 103 2.25 -16.74 -6.66
N ASP A 104 1.83 -17.71 -7.48
CA ASP A 104 2.60 -18.16 -8.63
C ASP A 104 2.85 -17.01 -9.63
N MET A 105 1.84 -16.15 -9.88
CA MET A 105 1.98 -14.96 -10.72
C MET A 105 2.97 -13.93 -10.15
N VAL A 106 2.89 -13.66 -8.86
CA VAL A 106 3.76 -12.68 -8.18
C VAL A 106 5.19 -13.20 -8.08
N ASP A 107 5.38 -14.48 -7.79
CA ASP A 107 6.70 -15.13 -7.76
C ASP A 107 7.37 -15.09 -9.15
N GLN A 108 6.61 -15.34 -10.22
CA GLN A 108 7.10 -15.19 -11.60
C GLN A 108 7.48 -13.73 -11.88
N MET A 109 6.61 -12.79 -11.56
CA MET A 109 6.85 -11.36 -11.80
C MET A 109 8.14 -10.88 -11.10
N PHE A 110 8.31 -11.19 -9.83
CA PHE A 110 9.53 -10.83 -9.09
C PHE A 110 10.75 -11.64 -9.53
N GLY A 111 10.56 -12.86 -10.03
CA GLY A 111 11.60 -13.65 -10.69
C GLY A 111 12.11 -12.96 -11.97
N GLU A 112 11.23 -12.42 -12.80
CA GLU A 112 11.59 -11.66 -13.98
C GLU A 112 12.32 -10.34 -13.65
N ILE A 113 11.87 -9.62 -12.61
CA ILE A 113 12.56 -8.41 -12.13
C ILE A 113 13.98 -8.76 -11.65
N ALA A 114 14.13 -9.80 -10.82
CA ALA A 114 15.42 -10.23 -10.30
C ALA A 114 16.41 -10.69 -11.39
N GLY A 115 15.89 -11.27 -12.47
CA GLY A 115 16.70 -11.66 -13.63
C GLY A 115 17.19 -10.47 -14.46
N ARG A 116 16.58 -9.28 -14.33
CA ARG A 116 16.89 -8.08 -15.12
C ARG A 116 17.54 -6.96 -14.32
N VAL A 117 17.29 -6.90 -13.01
CA VAL A 117 17.81 -5.85 -12.12
C VAL A 117 18.94 -6.41 -11.27
N PRO A 118 20.21 -6.02 -11.53
CA PRO A 118 21.34 -6.53 -10.75
C PRO A 118 21.21 -6.25 -9.25
N GLY A 119 21.39 -7.27 -8.43
CA GLY A 119 21.32 -7.17 -6.98
C GLY A 119 19.89 -7.01 -6.41
N PHE A 120 18.86 -7.21 -7.22
CA PHE A 120 17.49 -7.24 -6.71
C PHE A 120 17.26 -8.53 -5.90
N ASP A 121 16.94 -8.35 -4.62
CA ASP A 121 16.58 -9.46 -3.73
C ASP A 121 15.06 -9.66 -3.76
N LYS A 122 14.64 -10.84 -4.22
CA LYS A 122 13.25 -11.26 -4.30
C LYS A 122 12.73 -12.03 -3.09
N SER A 123 13.54 -12.17 -2.03
CA SER A 123 13.26 -13.08 -0.92
C SER A 123 12.01 -12.72 -0.10
N THR A 124 11.62 -11.44 -0.09
CA THR A 124 10.44 -10.99 0.65
C THR A 124 9.62 -10.06 -0.23
N HIS A 125 8.51 -10.57 -0.73
CA HIS A 125 7.55 -9.82 -1.51
C HIS A 125 6.11 -10.18 -1.11
N GLN A 126 5.19 -9.26 -1.35
CA GLN A 126 3.77 -9.41 -1.05
C GLN A 126 2.94 -8.74 -2.13
N ALA A 127 1.69 -9.17 -2.26
CA ALA A 127 0.72 -8.50 -3.09
C ALA A 127 -0.64 -8.40 -2.40
N GLY A 128 -1.40 -7.37 -2.79
CA GLY A 128 -2.79 -7.21 -2.44
C GLY A 128 -3.60 -6.86 -3.70
N ILE A 129 -4.90 -7.18 -3.70
CA ILE A 129 -5.81 -6.77 -4.77
C ILE A 129 -6.63 -5.60 -4.26
N LEU A 130 -6.62 -4.52 -5.00
CA LEU A 130 -7.37 -3.32 -4.71
C LEU A 130 -8.53 -3.19 -5.70
N ILE A 131 -9.76 -3.25 -5.18
CA ILE A 131 -11.00 -2.98 -5.92
C ILE A 131 -11.54 -1.66 -5.41
N SER A 132 -11.73 -0.68 -6.27
CA SER A 132 -12.07 0.68 -5.85
C SER A 132 -13.11 1.33 -6.76
N SER A 133 -13.95 2.19 -6.15
CA SER A 133 -15.03 2.91 -6.83
C SER A 133 -14.51 3.86 -7.93
N PRO A 134 -15.38 4.26 -8.87
CA PRO A 134 -15.01 5.16 -9.96
C PRO A 134 -14.39 6.49 -9.52
N ASP A 135 -14.80 6.97 -8.37
CA ASP A 135 -14.40 8.24 -7.75
C ASP A 135 -13.42 8.10 -6.58
N ALA A 136 -12.94 6.88 -6.33
CA ALA A 136 -12.03 6.63 -5.21
C ALA A 136 -10.72 7.42 -5.35
N ARG A 137 -10.27 7.92 -4.22
CA ARG A 137 -8.99 8.61 -4.07
C ARG A 137 -8.19 7.98 -2.95
N VAL A 138 -6.89 7.90 -3.15
CA VAL A 138 -5.93 7.62 -2.08
C VAL A 138 -5.13 8.88 -1.87
N ASP A 139 -5.30 9.49 -0.71
CA ASP A 139 -4.67 10.76 -0.37
C ASP A 139 -3.14 10.62 -0.26
N TYR A 140 -2.49 11.77 -0.14
CA TYR A 140 -1.03 11.87 -0.06
C TYR A 140 -0.47 11.03 1.08
N HIS A 141 0.39 10.07 0.75
CA HIS A 141 1.01 9.15 1.71
C HIS A 141 2.33 8.60 1.17
N ALA A 142 3.06 7.86 2.00
CA ALA A 142 4.26 7.13 1.60
C ALA A 142 4.35 5.79 2.31
N ASP A 143 5.01 4.84 1.65
CA ASP A 143 5.26 3.49 2.17
C ASP A 143 6.74 3.26 2.47
N LEU A 144 7.00 2.33 3.40
CA LEU A 144 8.37 1.93 3.71
C LEU A 144 8.93 0.83 2.79
N PRO A 145 8.15 -0.18 2.36
CA PRO A 145 8.61 -1.15 1.36
C PRO A 145 8.81 -0.50 -0.01
N GLY A 146 9.57 -1.15 -0.89
CA GLY A 146 9.52 -0.84 -2.32
C GLY A 146 8.14 -1.20 -2.87
N GLN A 147 7.59 -0.36 -3.74
CA GLN A 147 6.20 -0.44 -4.19
C GLN A 147 6.09 -0.54 -5.71
N GLY A 148 5.00 -1.16 -6.14
CA GLY A 148 4.53 -1.14 -7.51
C GLY A 148 3.01 -1.30 -7.57
N LEU A 149 2.41 -0.70 -8.59
CA LEU A 149 0.98 -0.75 -8.86
C LEU A 149 0.76 -1.38 -10.25
N VAL A 150 0.13 -2.53 -10.28
CA VAL A 150 -0.17 -3.31 -11.49
C VAL A 150 -1.64 -3.08 -11.84
N GLN A 151 -1.92 -2.33 -12.91
CA GLN A 151 -3.27 -1.98 -13.30
C GLN A 151 -3.93 -3.12 -14.10
N ILE A 152 -5.06 -3.60 -13.61
CA ILE A 152 -5.79 -4.75 -14.16
C ILE A 152 -7.02 -4.30 -14.97
N ALA A 153 -7.86 -3.45 -14.37
CA ALA A 153 -9.06 -2.92 -15.03
C ALA A 153 -9.32 -1.48 -14.56
N GLY A 154 -9.98 -0.69 -15.42
CA GLY A 154 -10.21 0.73 -15.19
C GLY A 154 -8.93 1.56 -15.38
N ARG A 155 -9.01 2.87 -15.10
CA ARG A 155 -7.92 3.83 -15.28
C ARG A 155 -7.65 4.60 -13.99
N LYS A 156 -6.37 4.85 -13.70
CA LYS A 156 -5.94 5.61 -12.52
C LYS A 156 -4.95 6.70 -12.92
N ARG A 157 -5.01 7.82 -12.21
CA ARG A 157 -3.97 8.84 -12.23
C ARG A 157 -3.14 8.74 -10.96
N VAL A 158 -1.85 8.60 -11.11
CA VAL A 158 -0.89 8.48 -10.02
C VAL A 158 0.04 9.68 -10.03
N TYR A 159 0.14 10.36 -8.89
CA TYR A 159 1.04 11.48 -8.66
C TYR A 159 2.19 10.99 -7.79
N ILE A 160 3.41 11.02 -8.30
CA ILE A 160 4.63 10.63 -7.57
C ILE A 160 5.43 11.88 -7.26
N TYR A 161 5.73 12.10 -5.98
CA TYR A 161 6.45 13.28 -5.51
C TYR A 161 7.91 12.95 -5.20
N PRO A 162 8.80 13.98 -5.14
CA PRO A 162 10.18 13.77 -4.72
C PRO A 162 10.25 13.18 -3.31
N ASN A 163 11.14 12.19 -3.10
CA ASN A 163 11.37 11.55 -1.80
C ASN A 163 12.33 12.35 -0.89
N THR A 164 12.25 13.67 -0.94
CA THR A 164 13.09 14.62 -0.22
C THR A 164 12.26 15.70 0.45
N LYS A 165 12.85 16.49 1.35
CA LYS A 165 12.23 17.71 1.87
C LYS A 165 11.92 18.68 0.72
N PRO A 166 10.78 19.38 0.77
CA PRO A 166 9.79 19.43 1.84
C PRO A 166 8.75 18.32 1.80
N PHE A 167 8.69 17.50 0.73
CA PHE A 167 7.65 16.51 0.43
C PHE A 167 7.58 15.41 1.49
N ILE A 168 8.72 14.90 1.93
CA ILE A 168 8.81 13.94 3.01
C ILE A 168 10.01 14.23 3.91
N ARG A 169 9.81 14.07 5.22
CA ARG A 169 10.85 14.26 6.23
C ARG A 169 11.18 12.93 6.90
N PRO A 170 12.40 12.77 7.44
CA PRO A 170 12.76 11.58 8.19
C PRO A 170 11.81 11.25 9.34
N GLU A 171 11.26 12.28 9.99
CA GLU A 171 10.31 12.14 11.10
C GLU A 171 9.01 11.46 10.64
N HIS A 172 8.54 11.74 9.42
CA HIS A 172 7.37 11.07 8.84
C HIS A 172 7.65 9.57 8.65
N LEU A 173 8.83 9.19 8.12
CA LEU A 173 9.24 7.79 7.97
C LEU A 173 9.38 7.08 9.31
N GLU A 174 9.81 7.80 10.35
CA GLU A 174 9.88 7.30 11.74
C GLU A 174 8.47 6.99 12.27
N ASN A 175 7.51 7.89 12.04
CA ASN A 175 6.11 7.70 12.44
C ASN A 175 5.45 6.54 11.68
N ILE A 176 5.67 6.43 10.37
CA ILE A 176 5.20 5.29 9.58
C ILE A 176 5.77 3.98 10.14
N ALA A 177 7.08 3.94 10.41
CA ALA A 177 7.73 2.73 10.92
C ALA A 177 7.24 2.31 12.31
N LEU A 178 6.79 3.25 13.12
CA LEU A 178 6.38 3.01 14.51
C LEU A 178 4.87 2.83 14.66
N PHE A 179 4.07 3.64 13.97
CA PHE A 179 2.62 3.77 14.20
C PHE A 179 1.75 3.39 13.01
N ASP A 180 2.34 2.97 11.88
CA ASP A 180 1.64 2.77 10.61
C ASP A 180 0.88 4.05 10.18
N ALA A 181 1.56 5.21 10.30
CA ALA A 181 1.02 6.56 10.11
C ALA A 181 1.29 7.09 8.68
N GLU A 182 1.15 6.25 7.66
CA GLU A 182 1.45 6.58 6.26
C GLU A 182 0.62 7.74 5.72
N ALA A 183 -0.62 7.89 6.19
CA ALA A 183 -1.54 8.95 5.77
C ALA A 183 -1.39 10.26 6.54
N ASP A 184 -0.56 10.32 7.58
CA ASP A 184 -0.41 11.51 8.43
C ASP A 184 0.68 12.47 7.90
N ILE A 185 1.10 12.32 6.64
CA ILE A 185 2.10 13.20 6.03
C ILE A 185 1.40 14.47 5.55
N PRO A 186 1.84 15.68 5.99
CA PRO A 186 1.24 16.92 5.52
C PRO A 186 1.36 17.06 4.01
N TYR A 187 0.27 17.46 3.39
CA TYR A 187 0.19 17.75 1.96
C TYR A 187 -0.11 19.24 1.75
N GLU A 188 0.60 19.85 0.80
CA GLU A 188 0.37 21.21 0.36
C GLU A 188 0.04 21.21 -1.14
N PRO A 189 -0.99 21.95 -1.59
CA PRO A 189 -1.43 21.91 -3.00
C PRO A 189 -0.34 22.22 -4.01
N TRP A 190 0.64 23.06 -3.67
CA TRP A 190 1.75 23.39 -4.54
C TRP A 190 2.73 22.21 -4.77
N TYR A 191 2.66 21.13 -3.98
CA TYR A 191 3.43 19.91 -4.20
C TYR A 191 3.14 19.31 -5.58
N ASP A 192 1.92 19.46 -6.09
CA ASP A 192 1.51 18.94 -7.39
C ASP A 192 2.33 19.50 -8.56
N TRP A 193 2.89 20.70 -8.43
CA TRP A 193 3.79 21.27 -9.44
C TRP A 193 5.11 20.50 -9.59
N HIS A 194 5.45 19.70 -8.61
CA HIS A 194 6.65 18.88 -8.58
C HIS A 194 6.35 17.38 -8.76
N ALA A 195 5.10 17.01 -8.93
CA ALA A 195 4.71 15.63 -9.10
C ALA A 195 4.99 15.15 -10.52
N GLN A 196 5.48 13.92 -10.63
CA GLN A 196 5.38 13.18 -11.88
C GLN A 196 3.98 12.57 -11.96
N VAL A 197 3.18 13.01 -12.91
CA VAL A 197 1.79 12.57 -13.10
C VAL A 197 1.73 11.52 -14.19
N ILE A 198 1.17 10.35 -13.88
CA ILE A 198 1.12 9.20 -14.78
C ILE A 198 -0.28 8.61 -14.76
N ASP A 199 -0.91 8.55 -15.94
CA ASP A 199 -2.16 7.81 -16.11
C ASP A 199 -1.81 6.35 -16.41
N LEU A 200 -2.41 5.43 -15.64
CA LEU A 200 -2.27 3.99 -15.81
C LEU A 200 -3.52 3.40 -16.43
N GLU A 201 -3.29 2.55 -17.42
CA GLU A 201 -4.31 1.77 -18.14
C GLU A 201 -4.14 0.27 -17.85
N PRO A 202 -5.18 -0.56 -18.10
CA PRO A 202 -5.07 -2.01 -17.97
C PRO A 202 -3.88 -2.55 -18.77
N GLY A 203 -3.08 -3.41 -18.14
CA GLY A 203 -1.86 -3.95 -18.72
C GLY A 203 -0.60 -3.14 -18.43
N GLN A 204 -0.71 -2.09 -17.62
CA GLN A 204 0.44 -1.26 -17.22
C GLN A 204 0.75 -1.41 -15.74
N MET A 205 2.05 -1.45 -15.42
CA MET A 205 2.59 -1.43 -14.06
C MET A 205 3.41 -0.15 -13.87
N LEU A 206 3.23 0.50 -12.72
CA LEU A 206 4.07 1.60 -12.27
C LEU A 206 4.91 1.16 -11.07
N SER A 207 6.21 1.43 -11.10
CA SER A 207 7.10 1.34 -9.93
C SER A 207 7.81 2.68 -9.73
N TRP A 208 8.06 3.07 -8.48
CA TRP A 208 8.62 4.39 -8.15
C TRP A 208 9.70 4.32 -7.06
N PRO A 209 10.45 5.41 -6.84
CA PRO A 209 11.54 5.44 -5.86
C PRO A 209 11.05 5.14 -4.45
N LEU A 210 11.91 4.48 -3.68
CA LEU A 210 11.64 4.14 -2.28
C LEU A 210 11.27 5.38 -1.47
N ASN A 211 10.22 5.27 -0.66
CA ASN A 211 9.69 6.33 0.20
C ASN A 211 9.24 7.61 -0.53
N ALA A 212 9.13 7.59 -1.85
CA ALA A 212 8.51 8.71 -2.56
C ALA A 212 7.04 8.80 -2.17
N PRO A 213 6.57 9.94 -1.70
CA PRO A 213 5.15 10.13 -1.45
C PRO A 213 4.36 10.03 -2.75
N TYR A 214 3.12 9.59 -2.65
CA TYR A 214 2.24 9.51 -3.80
C TYR A 214 0.77 9.67 -3.41
N ARG A 215 -0.06 10.00 -4.37
CA ARG A 215 -1.51 9.96 -4.29
C ARG A 215 -2.09 9.38 -5.56
N VAL A 216 -3.31 8.87 -5.48
CA VAL A 216 -3.96 8.19 -6.60
C VAL A 216 -5.40 8.67 -6.75
N GLU A 217 -5.85 8.82 -7.99
CA GLU A 217 -7.24 9.14 -8.34
C GLU A 217 -7.73 8.14 -9.38
N ASN A 218 -8.93 7.61 -9.19
CA ASN A 218 -9.59 6.83 -10.23
C ASN A 218 -10.21 7.74 -11.29
N LEU A 219 -10.24 7.29 -12.54
CA LEU A 219 -10.72 8.07 -13.68
C LEU A 219 -12.06 7.54 -14.20
N GLY A 220 -13.10 7.60 -13.35
CA GLY A 220 -14.49 7.46 -13.76
C GLY A 220 -15.02 6.03 -13.97
N THR A 221 -14.24 4.99 -13.64
CA THR A 221 -14.67 3.59 -13.71
C THR A 221 -14.28 2.81 -12.47
N VAL A 222 -14.95 1.69 -12.17
CA VAL A 222 -14.46 0.74 -11.17
C VAL A 222 -13.07 0.31 -11.56
N ASN A 223 -12.18 0.33 -10.60
CA ASN A 223 -10.79 -0.01 -10.80
C ASN A 223 -10.42 -1.30 -10.07
N ILE A 224 -9.66 -2.14 -10.75
CA ILE A 224 -8.99 -3.31 -10.18
C ILE A 224 -7.50 -3.14 -10.42
N ALA A 225 -6.72 -3.18 -9.35
CA ALA A 225 -5.27 -3.14 -9.41
C ALA A 225 -4.68 -4.15 -8.43
N MET A 226 -3.49 -4.65 -8.73
CA MET A 226 -2.69 -5.40 -7.77
C MET A 226 -1.57 -4.50 -7.26
N THR A 227 -1.57 -4.25 -5.94
CA THR A 227 -0.43 -3.61 -5.28
C THR A 227 0.63 -4.67 -5.01
N VAL A 228 1.87 -4.36 -5.31
CA VAL A 228 2.99 -5.26 -5.03
C VAL A 228 4.04 -4.52 -4.21
N SER A 229 4.62 -5.22 -3.25
CA SER A 229 5.67 -4.65 -2.40
C SER A 229 6.80 -5.64 -2.18
N TYR A 230 8.00 -5.12 -1.97
CA TYR A 230 9.18 -5.92 -1.69
C TYR A 230 10.05 -5.29 -0.60
N VAL A 231 10.79 -6.15 0.09
CA VAL A 231 11.74 -5.75 1.12
C VAL A 231 13.07 -6.45 0.86
N ASN A 232 14.09 -5.68 0.53
CA ASN A 232 15.48 -6.14 0.46
C ASN A 232 16.25 -5.75 1.73
N ASP A 233 17.53 -6.11 1.83
CA ASP A 233 18.35 -5.79 3.00
C ASP A 233 18.49 -4.30 3.27
N ALA A 234 18.61 -3.46 2.25
CA ALA A 234 18.70 -2.01 2.41
C ALA A 234 17.39 -1.45 3.00
N ILE A 235 16.24 -1.88 2.47
CA ILE A 235 14.90 -1.49 2.98
C ILE A 235 14.72 -1.98 4.42
N ARG A 236 15.12 -3.22 4.72
CA ARG A 236 15.05 -3.78 6.08
C ARG A 236 15.87 -2.96 7.08
N ARG A 237 17.09 -2.57 6.72
CA ARG A 237 17.95 -1.70 7.54
C ARG A 237 17.34 -0.30 7.72
N ALA A 238 16.80 0.28 6.67
CA ALA A 238 16.10 1.57 6.72
C ALA A 238 14.90 1.51 7.68
N ARG A 239 14.07 0.46 7.60
CA ARG A 239 12.93 0.26 8.52
C ARG A 239 13.38 0.12 9.98
N ILE A 240 14.45 -0.63 10.25
CA ILE A 240 15.05 -0.74 11.58
C ILE A 240 15.50 0.64 12.09
N LEU A 241 16.19 1.41 11.25
CA LEU A 241 16.64 2.75 11.58
C LEU A 241 15.49 3.69 11.91
N HIS A 242 14.47 3.76 11.02
CA HIS A 242 13.32 4.64 11.22
C HIS A 242 12.54 4.26 12.47
N ARG A 243 12.28 2.98 12.69
CA ARG A 243 11.58 2.50 13.87
C ARG A 243 12.35 2.82 15.16
N ALA A 244 13.65 2.55 15.21
CA ALA A 244 14.49 2.85 16.37
C ALA A 244 14.55 4.36 16.66
N ASN A 245 14.67 5.18 15.62
CA ASN A 245 14.66 6.63 15.76
C ASN A 245 13.29 7.15 16.24
N GLY A 246 12.20 6.61 15.73
CA GLY A 246 10.84 6.91 16.20
C GLY A 246 10.66 6.56 17.68
N MET A 247 11.13 5.39 18.12
CA MET A 247 11.09 5.00 19.53
C MET A 247 11.89 5.97 20.41
N LEU A 248 13.10 6.37 19.99
CA LEU A 248 13.92 7.35 20.72
C LEU A 248 13.22 8.70 20.84
N ARG A 249 12.59 9.15 19.77
CA ARG A 249 11.87 10.43 19.73
C ARG A 249 10.63 10.42 20.61
N HIS A 250 9.76 9.44 20.43
CA HIS A 250 8.44 9.43 21.07
C HIS A 250 8.49 8.96 22.54
N ARG A 251 9.37 8.00 22.86
CA ARG A 251 9.45 7.46 24.22
C ARG A 251 10.42 8.22 25.13
N PHE A 252 11.52 8.74 24.57
CA PHE A 252 12.60 9.35 25.35
C PHE A 252 12.82 10.83 25.05
N GLY A 253 12.03 11.46 24.16
CA GLY A 253 12.18 12.86 23.76
C GLY A 253 13.50 13.16 23.04
N TYR A 254 14.27 12.15 22.67
CA TYR A 254 15.58 12.30 22.04
C TYR A 254 15.47 12.37 20.52
N ALA A 255 16.02 13.44 19.92
CA ALA A 255 16.07 13.61 18.46
C ALA A 255 17.35 12.98 17.88
N PRO A 256 17.27 11.75 17.25
CA PRO A 256 18.46 11.08 16.77
C PRO A 256 19.08 11.82 15.58
N ARG A 257 20.39 12.12 15.67
CA ARG A 257 21.15 12.74 14.57
C ARG A 257 21.67 11.73 13.56
N SER A 258 22.05 10.54 14.02
CA SER A 258 22.61 9.50 13.14
C SER A 258 21.54 8.87 12.25
N ARG A 259 21.76 8.91 10.95
CA ARG A 259 20.98 8.27 9.89
C ARG A 259 21.73 7.09 9.25
N SER A 260 22.88 6.72 9.79
CA SER A 260 23.67 5.59 9.30
C SER A 260 22.92 4.27 9.48
N MET A 261 22.93 3.44 8.44
CA MET A 261 22.41 2.08 8.44
C MET A 261 23.52 1.02 8.67
N HIS A 262 24.69 1.47 9.10
CA HIS A 262 25.87 0.65 9.36
C HIS A 262 26.62 1.13 10.62
N GLY A 263 27.53 0.30 11.12
CA GLY A 263 28.41 0.64 12.23
C GLY A 263 27.77 0.50 13.62
N PRO A 264 28.50 0.86 14.68
CA PRO A 264 28.13 0.53 16.06
C PRO A 264 26.84 1.21 16.52
N VAL A 265 26.56 2.46 16.07
CA VAL A 265 25.33 3.17 16.41
C VAL A 265 24.10 2.47 15.82
N PHE A 266 24.20 1.98 14.58
CA PHE A 266 23.12 1.22 13.98
C PHE A 266 22.89 -0.12 14.70
N PHE A 267 23.98 -0.81 15.05
CA PHE A 267 23.90 -2.05 15.84
C PHE A 267 23.22 -1.83 17.19
N ALA A 268 23.59 -0.77 17.91
CA ALA A 268 22.95 -0.41 19.18
C ALA A 268 21.43 -0.16 18.99
N LYS A 269 21.01 0.53 17.92
CA LYS A 269 19.59 0.73 17.57
C LYS A 269 18.88 -0.58 17.27
N GLN A 270 19.54 -1.49 16.58
CA GLN A 270 18.98 -2.82 16.28
C GLN A 270 18.76 -3.65 17.55
N VAL A 271 19.71 -3.65 18.47
CA VAL A 271 19.58 -4.31 19.78
C VAL A 271 18.47 -3.66 20.61
N MET A 272 18.48 -2.33 20.73
CA MET A 272 17.43 -1.58 21.44
C MET A 272 16.04 -1.95 20.94
N GLN A 273 15.82 -1.99 19.63
CA GLN A 273 14.53 -2.33 19.04
C GLN A 273 14.10 -3.79 19.37
N LYS A 274 15.05 -4.73 19.44
CA LYS A 274 14.77 -6.10 19.85
C LYS A 274 14.34 -6.21 21.32
N LEU A 275 15.00 -5.42 22.19
CA LEU A 275 14.71 -5.39 23.62
C LEU A 275 13.42 -4.66 23.96
N LEU A 276 13.17 -3.54 23.28
CA LEU A 276 12.01 -2.68 23.49
C LEU A 276 10.83 -3.08 22.58
N ARG A 277 10.62 -4.34 22.26
CA ARG A 277 9.52 -4.82 21.40
C ARG A 277 8.28 -3.94 21.52
N ASP A 278 7.40 -3.93 20.53
CA ASP A 278 6.17 -3.10 20.50
C ASP A 278 5.49 -3.10 21.86
N GLY A 279 5.77 -2.04 22.62
CA GLY A 279 5.11 -1.82 23.88
C GLY A 279 3.62 -1.69 23.65
N GLN A 280 2.82 -1.96 24.66
CA GLN A 280 1.36 -1.88 24.58
C GLN A 280 0.87 -0.54 24.01
N TRP A 281 1.60 0.55 24.30
CA TRP A 281 1.31 1.89 23.78
C TRP A 281 1.37 1.98 22.23
N VAL A 282 2.35 1.32 21.57
CA VAL A 282 2.44 1.30 20.10
C VAL A 282 1.26 0.54 19.50
N LYS A 283 0.89 -0.59 20.11
CA LYS A 283 -0.24 -1.39 19.65
C LYS A 283 -1.56 -0.65 19.80
N GLN A 284 -1.75 0.04 20.93
CA GLN A 284 -2.92 0.87 21.19
C GLN A 284 -3.01 2.04 20.20
N GLU A 285 -1.91 2.73 19.97
CA GLU A 285 -1.86 3.83 18.99
C GLU A 285 -2.22 3.35 17.58
N ARG A 286 -1.69 2.21 17.13
CA ARG A 286 -2.03 1.62 15.84
C ARG A 286 -3.51 1.23 15.76
N ALA A 287 -4.05 0.59 16.79
CA ALA A 287 -5.45 0.19 16.86
C ALA A 287 -6.40 1.41 16.84
N ALA A 288 -6.03 2.49 17.54
CA ALA A 288 -6.82 3.72 17.58
C ALA A 288 -6.88 4.45 16.21
N ARG A 289 -5.88 4.24 15.34
CA ARG A 289 -5.83 4.87 14.02
C ARG A 289 -6.83 4.30 13.02
N ARG A 290 -7.17 3.02 13.15
CA ARG A 290 -8.04 2.29 12.19
C ARG A 290 -9.13 1.48 12.88
N PRO A 291 -10.00 2.10 13.70
CA PRO A 291 -11.14 1.37 14.26
C PRO A 291 -12.12 1.02 13.13
N ILE A 292 -12.69 -0.18 13.20
CA ILE A 292 -13.81 -0.58 12.38
C ILE A 292 -15.04 0.13 12.90
N ASP A 293 -15.65 1.01 12.10
CA ASP A 293 -16.75 1.85 12.55
C ASP A 293 -17.97 1.85 11.61
N PHE A 294 -17.92 1.08 10.53
CA PHE A 294 -19.07 0.88 9.66
C PHE A 294 -19.11 -0.54 9.06
N ARG A 295 -20.25 -0.88 8.48
CA ARG A 295 -20.40 -2.04 7.62
C ARG A 295 -21.20 -1.66 6.38
N LEU A 296 -21.08 -2.42 5.30
CA LEU A 296 -21.94 -2.24 4.13
C LEU A 296 -23.40 -2.53 4.49
N ASP A 297 -24.31 -1.72 3.94
CA ASP A 297 -25.73 -1.95 4.08
C ASP A 297 -26.14 -3.16 3.22
N GLU A 298 -26.76 -4.16 3.85
CA GLU A 298 -27.21 -5.39 3.19
C GLU A 298 -28.49 -5.19 2.38
N THR A 299 -29.23 -4.11 2.65
CA THR A 299 -30.51 -3.78 2.02
C THR A 299 -30.39 -2.76 0.90
N GLU A 300 -29.41 -1.84 1.02
CA GLU A 300 -29.18 -0.78 0.03
C GLU A 300 -27.69 -0.71 -0.36
N LEU A 301 -27.34 -1.42 -1.45
CA LEU A 301 -25.97 -1.52 -1.93
C LEU A 301 -25.38 -0.12 -2.22
N GLY A 302 -24.16 0.09 -1.73
CA GLY A 302 -23.43 1.37 -1.82
C GLY A 302 -23.63 2.29 -0.63
N LYS A 303 -24.61 2.02 0.25
CA LYS A 303 -24.71 2.67 1.56
C LYS A 303 -23.92 1.92 2.63
N ILE A 304 -23.67 2.62 3.72
CA ILE A 304 -22.99 2.08 4.91
C ILE A 304 -23.87 2.27 6.13
N VAL A 305 -23.75 1.35 7.09
CA VAL A 305 -24.36 1.45 8.41
C VAL A 305 -23.24 1.68 9.41
N ASP A 306 -23.35 2.76 10.19
CA ASP A 306 -22.39 3.06 11.25
C ASP A 306 -22.50 2.03 12.38
N LEU A 307 -21.35 1.53 12.81
CA LEU A 307 -21.27 0.62 13.96
C LEU A 307 -21.10 1.42 15.25
N PRO A 308 -21.64 0.91 16.39
CA PRO A 308 -21.41 1.53 17.68
C PRO A 308 -19.90 1.66 17.94
N LYS A 309 -19.46 2.81 18.45
CA LYS A 309 -18.06 2.96 18.88
C LYS A 309 -17.77 1.93 19.97
N VAL A 310 -16.87 1.00 19.69
CA VAL A 310 -16.34 0.13 20.74
C VAL A 310 -15.47 1.02 21.62
N GLU A 311 -15.95 1.34 22.83
CA GLU A 311 -15.09 1.94 23.84
C GLU A 311 -13.97 0.94 24.13
N LEU A 312 -12.74 1.33 23.75
CA LEU A 312 -11.55 0.61 24.19
C LEU A 312 -11.46 0.79 25.70
N VAL A 313 -12.04 -0.15 26.45
CA VAL A 313 -11.85 -0.24 27.90
C VAL A 313 -10.36 -0.43 28.11
N ALA A 314 -9.73 0.60 28.68
CA ALA A 314 -8.35 0.55 29.12
C ALA A 314 -8.21 -0.55 30.18
N ALA A 315 -7.57 -1.67 29.81
CA ALA A 315 -7.20 -2.73 30.73
C ALA A 315 -5.74 -2.56 31.18
#